data_5fd4d798c5ee6de73418b09bdfcbb124
#
_entry.id   5fd4d798c5ee6de73418b09bdfcbb124
#
_cell.length_a   1.000
_cell.length_b   1.000
_cell.length_c   1.000
_cell.angle_alpha   90.00
_cell.angle_beta   90.00
_cell.angle_gamma   90.00
#
_symmetry.space_group_name_H-M   'P 1'
#
loop_
_entity.id
_entity.type
_entity.pdbx_description
1 polymer ?
#
loop_
_entity_poly.entity_id
_entity_poly.type
_entity_poly.pdbx_seq_one_letter_code
_entity_poly.pdbx_strand_id
1 'polypeptide(L)'
;MTPVATLIHRISIVPVFVICPDVESRGVVGSLDAGASAETALEGWLLDAAGRGNPFTSIDRRRDDGRAYTTGNDVRALVHGSAYFADLLHTLQATVAGDLVMFTDWRGDPSERLDGAGTEVSRVLCAAASRGVIVKGLVWRSHWDKLAFSAEENDHLGDDIEAAGGECLRDMRVRTGGSHHQKIVVVRHPGRPELDVAYVGGIDLCHSRADDERHHGDDQPLRISQRYGDRPPWHDVQLAIRGPAVGDVEASFRERWTDPSPLTRSPLRRVRDLVAREDTKADPMPAQASDPGRAGSRVVQVLRTYPYRRMGFPFAPDGERSIARAYLRALDRVESLIYVEDQYLWSVEIATRFADVLARRPELHMIGVVPMHPDQTGLSGAAQDLGRAHALRILHRAAPERFAVYGIENALGTPIYVHAKACVMDDVWTCVGSDNVNLRSWTHDSELSCAVMDEDGGTDFGRALRLQLHREHLQRSNGDDADLVPAAGAFAAYAQAAARLDAWYAAGRVGPRPLGRLRRYTVPHIGAATAAFAKPIYHLIADPDGRPRRLRRAREF
;
A
#
# COMPACT_ATOMS: atom_id res chain seq x y z
N MET A 1 -9.59 -63.33 34.20
CA MET A 1 -8.59 -64.38 33.99
C MET A 1 -7.29 -63.71 33.59
N THR A 2 -6.47 -63.72 34.55
CA THR A 2 -5.02 -63.68 34.71
C THR A 2 -4.12 -62.87 33.75
N PRO A 3 -3.18 -62.13 34.34
CA PRO A 3 -2.26 -61.21 33.70
C PRO A 3 -0.91 -61.88 33.40
N VAL A 4 -0.09 -61.26 32.52
CA VAL A 4 1.35 -61.60 32.45
C VAL A 4 2.17 -60.34 32.61
N ALA A 5 3.15 -60.55 33.49
CA ALA A 5 4.01 -59.54 34.13
C ALA A 5 5.20 -59.11 33.28
N THR A 6 5.54 -57.88 33.48
CA THR A 6 6.83 -57.20 33.73
C THR A 6 8.14 -57.98 33.53
N LEU A 7 9.08 -57.41 32.80
CA LEU A 7 10.50 -57.49 33.12
C LEU A 7 11.24 -56.18 32.85
N ILE A 8 11.68 -55.54 33.93
CA ILE A 8 12.54 -54.35 33.95
C ILE A 8 14.00 -54.83 33.92
N HIS A 9 14.80 -54.34 32.99
CA HIS A 9 16.25 -54.41 33.09
C HIS A 9 16.83 -53.01 33.32
N ARG A 10 17.35 -52.83 34.54
CA ARG A 10 18.23 -51.71 34.92
C ARG A 10 19.60 -51.93 34.28
N ILE A 11 20.08 -50.91 33.56
CA ILE A 11 21.51 -50.79 33.22
C ILE A 11 22.02 -49.55 33.95
N SER A 12 22.96 -49.77 34.87
CA SER A 12 23.75 -48.76 35.56
C SER A 12 24.86 -48.28 34.64
N ILE A 13 24.95 -46.99 34.41
CA ILE A 13 26.09 -46.38 33.74
C ILE A 13 26.85 -45.55 34.77
N VAL A 14 28.13 -45.91 34.95
CA VAL A 14 29.10 -45.22 35.78
C VAL A 14 29.64 -44.01 34.98
N PRO A 15 29.74 -42.80 35.58
CA PRO A 15 30.38 -41.69 34.90
C PRO A 15 31.90 -41.78 34.97
N VAL A 16 32.53 -41.76 33.83
CA VAL A 16 33.98 -41.55 33.68
C VAL A 16 34.24 -40.07 33.57
N PHE A 17 34.88 -39.47 34.57
CA PHE A 17 35.41 -38.11 34.48
C PHE A 17 36.70 -38.13 33.64
N VAL A 18 36.65 -37.42 32.53
CA VAL A 18 37.88 -37.03 31.79
C VAL A 18 38.12 -35.56 32.08
N ILE A 19 39.20 -35.27 32.80
CA ILE A 19 39.71 -33.92 33.02
C ILE A 19 40.48 -33.53 31.75
N CYS A 20 40.08 -32.47 31.06
CA CYS A 20 40.88 -31.78 30.08
C CYS A 20 41.07 -30.31 30.52
N PRO A 21 42.25 -29.73 30.27
CA PRO A 21 42.66 -28.47 30.89
C PRO A 21 42.12 -27.23 30.15
N ASP A 22 42.19 -26.14 30.88
CA ASP A 22 41.82 -24.76 30.58
C ASP A 22 41.92 -24.34 29.11
N VAL A 23 40.81 -23.89 28.53
CA VAL A 23 40.77 -22.99 27.38
C VAL A 23 40.09 -21.71 27.82
N GLU A 24 40.88 -20.65 27.77
CA GLU A 24 40.53 -19.28 28.08
C GLU A 24 39.26 -18.80 27.36
N SER A 25 38.50 -18.04 28.09
CA SER A 25 37.42 -17.15 27.66
C SER A 25 37.68 -16.43 26.33
N ARG A 26 37.07 -16.90 25.27
CA ARG A 26 36.74 -16.12 24.07
C ARG A 26 35.26 -16.38 23.72
N GLY A 27 34.43 -15.52 24.22
CA GLY A 27 33.03 -15.62 23.88
C GLY A 27 32.24 -14.39 24.32
N VAL A 28 32.42 -13.28 23.68
CA VAL A 28 31.40 -12.18 23.53
C VAL A 28 31.90 -11.16 22.47
N VAL A 29 32.25 -11.60 21.28
CA VAL A 29 32.57 -10.66 20.18
C VAL A 29 31.62 -10.85 18.97
N GLY A 30 30.88 -11.95 18.90
CA GLY A 30 30.05 -12.24 17.71
C GLY A 30 28.69 -11.54 17.67
N SER A 31 28.13 -11.03 18.80
CA SER A 31 26.79 -10.44 18.79
C SER A 31 26.79 -8.92 18.54
N LEU A 32 27.89 -8.23 18.83
CA LEU A 32 28.00 -6.78 18.58
C LEU A 32 28.28 -6.48 17.11
N ASP A 33 29.08 -7.30 16.43
CA ASP A 33 29.38 -7.09 15.00
C ASP A 33 28.19 -7.45 14.08
N ALA A 34 27.39 -8.46 14.45
CA ALA A 34 26.19 -8.81 13.67
C ALA A 34 25.10 -7.72 13.78
N GLY A 35 24.91 -7.14 14.97
CA GLY A 35 23.99 -6.03 15.17
C GLY A 35 24.39 -4.76 14.43
N ALA A 36 25.65 -4.40 14.45
CA ALA A 36 26.18 -3.23 13.75
C ALA A 36 26.12 -3.40 12.20
N SER A 37 26.32 -4.62 11.68
CA SER A 37 26.21 -4.90 10.25
C SER A 37 24.76 -4.84 9.75
N ALA A 38 23.79 -5.34 10.54
CA ALA A 38 22.37 -5.29 10.21
C ALA A 38 21.84 -3.86 10.26
N GLU A 39 22.21 -3.06 11.24
CA GLU A 39 21.83 -1.65 11.34
C GLU A 39 22.36 -0.84 10.14
N THR A 40 23.62 -1.04 9.76
CA THR A 40 24.22 -0.41 8.56
C THR A 40 23.50 -0.84 7.28
N ALA A 41 23.06 -2.09 7.19
CA ALA A 41 22.28 -2.58 6.05
C ALA A 41 20.91 -1.88 5.95
N LEU A 42 20.18 -1.76 7.08
CA LEU A 42 18.89 -1.07 7.15
C LEU A 42 19.00 0.42 6.78
N GLU A 43 19.99 1.11 7.35
CA GLU A 43 20.25 2.55 7.09
C GLU A 43 20.53 2.83 5.62
N GLY A 44 21.03 1.84 4.87
CA GLY A 44 21.25 1.95 3.44
C GLY A 44 19.96 2.08 2.64
N TRP A 45 18.87 1.46 3.08
CA TRP A 45 17.58 1.40 2.39
C TRP A 45 16.56 2.40 2.94
N LEU A 46 16.60 2.69 4.23
CA LEU A 46 15.61 3.53 4.91
C LEU A 46 16.06 4.99 4.98
N LEU A 47 15.11 5.89 5.11
CA LEU A 47 15.37 7.30 5.39
C LEU A 47 15.61 7.49 6.89
N ASP A 48 16.53 8.36 7.23
CA ASP A 48 16.56 9.00 8.55
C ASP A 48 15.61 10.21 8.60
N ALA A 49 15.48 10.87 9.74
CA ALA A 49 14.60 12.02 9.90
C ALA A 49 15.00 13.19 8.97
N ALA A 50 16.29 13.39 8.71
CA ALA A 50 16.77 14.40 7.76
C ALA A 50 16.43 14.01 6.31
N GLY A 51 16.59 12.74 5.95
CA GLY A 51 16.25 12.18 4.65
C GLY A 51 14.75 12.26 4.35
N ARG A 52 13.87 12.12 5.35
CA ARG A 52 12.43 12.39 5.22
C ARG A 52 12.20 13.81 4.70
N GLY A 53 12.97 14.79 5.17
CA GLY A 53 12.93 16.18 4.70
C GLY A 53 11.70 16.95 5.14
N ASN A 54 11.10 16.57 6.25
CA ASN A 54 10.01 17.28 6.92
C ASN A 54 10.26 17.39 8.43
N PRO A 55 10.97 18.43 8.90
CA PRO A 55 11.30 18.58 10.31
C PRO A 55 10.10 18.97 11.20
N PHE A 56 8.93 19.22 10.60
CA PHE A 56 7.73 19.66 11.32
C PHE A 56 6.83 18.50 11.73
N THR A 57 7.04 17.30 11.18
CA THR A 57 6.20 16.14 11.53
C THR A 57 6.43 15.68 12.96
N SER A 58 5.37 15.24 13.62
CA SER A 58 5.46 14.63 14.95
C SER A 58 6.01 13.19 14.89
N ILE A 59 5.89 12.50 13.74
CA ILE A 59 6.29 11.09 13.62
C ILE A 59 7.73 10.89 14.09
N ASP A 60 8.67 11.66 13.54
CA ASP A 60 10.09 11.49 13.85
C ASP A 60 10.48 12.10 15.21
N ARG A 61 9.68 13.08 15.71
CA ARG A 61 9.90 13.73 17.02
C ARG A 61 9.35 12.96 18.23
N ARG A 62 8.64 11.88 17.99
CA ARG A 62 8.12 11.01 19.06
C ARG A 62 9.21 10.12 19.66
N ARG A 63 10.36 10.04 19.02
CA ARG A 63 11.54 9.27 19.44
C ARG A 63 12.77 10.16 19.48
N ASP A 64 13.66 9.86 20.40
CA ASP A 64 14.89 10.62 20.61
C ASP A 64 16.09 10.03 19.86
N ASP A 65 15.90 8.91 19.15
CA ASP A 65 16.97 8.20 18.44
C ASP A 65 17.27 8.72 17.03
N GLY A 66 16.50 9.72 16.56
CA GLY A 66 16.65 10.34 15.22
C GLY A 66 16.25 9.43 14.06
N ARG A 67 15.73 8.22 14.33
CA ARG A 67 15.27 7.28 13.32
C ARG A 67 13.89 7.68 12.80
N ALA A 68 13.68 7.53 11.51
CA ALA A 68 12.38 7.73 10.87
C ALA A 68 11.65 6.39 10.62
N TYR A 69 11.96 5.36 11.38
CA TYR A 69 11.36 4.03 11.30
C TYR A 69 11.29 3.37 12.69
N THR A 70 10.47 2.34 12.82
CA THR A 70 10.35 1.53 14.03
C THR A 70 10.76 0.09 13.78
N THR A 71 11.29 -0.56 14.80
CA THR A 71 11.61 -1.99 14.84
C THR A 71 10.60 -2.74 15.72
N GLY A 72 10.58 -4.05 15.68
CA GLY A 72 9.72 -4.86 16.55
C GLY A 72 8.29 -5.00 16.08
N ASN A 73 8.03 -4.77 14.80
CA ASN A 73 6.68 -4.89 14.27
C ASN A 73 6.38 -6.31 13.77
N ASP A 74 5.12 -6.74 13.91
CA ASP A 74 4.53 -7.81 13.14
C ASP A 74 3.76 -7.20 11.97
N VAL A 75 4.04 -7.68 10.75
CA VAL A 75 3.42 -7.18 9.53
C VAL A 75 2.91 -8.35 8.73
N ARG A 76 1.62 -8.32 8.40
CA ARG A 76 0.99 -9.28 7.51
C ARG A 76 0.48 -8.57 6.26
N ALA A 77 0.78 -9.10 5.10
CA ALA A 77 0.17 -8.67 3.85
C ALA A 77 -1.19 -9.38 3.69
N LEU A 78 -2.24 -8.60 3.52
CA LEU A 78 -3.60 -9.04 3.25
C LEU A 78 -3.83 -8.83 1.75
N VAL A 79 -3.67 -9.91 0.98
CA VAL A 79 -3.86 -9.89 -0.46
C VAL A 79 -5.32 -10.07 -0.74
N HIS A 80 -5.88 -9.10 -1.45
CA HIS A 80 -7.26 -8.80 -1.78
C HIS A 80 -8.13 -8.27 -0.64
N GLY A 81 -9.22 -7.62 -1.07
CA GLY A 81 -10.13 -6.95 -0.17
C GLY A 81 -10.88 -7.90 0.75
N SER A 82 -11.23 -9.10 0.31
CA SER A 82 -11.90 -10.07 1.15
C SER A 82 -11.07 -10.45 2.39
N ALA A 83 -9.75 -10.63 2.23
CA ALA A 83 -8.86 -10.92 3.34
C ALA A 83 -8.76 -9.72 4.31
N TYR A 84 -8.64 -8.50 3.75
CA TYR A 84 -8.61 -7.28 4.56
C TYR A 84 -9.92 -7.03 5.30
N PHE A 85 -11.05 -7.11 4.62
CA PHE A 85 -12.35 -6.83 5.20
C PHE A 85 -12.72 -7.82 6.31
N ALA A 86 -12.40 -9.09 6.13
CA ALA A 86 -12.61 -10.10 7.18
C ALA A 86 -11.75 -9.81 8.43
N ASP A 87 -10.46 -9.48 8.26
CA ASP A 87 -9.56 -9.14 9.38
C ASP A 87 -10.01 -7.84 10.09
N LEU A 88 -10.40 -6.82 9.32
CA LEU A 88 -10.91 -5.55 9.83
C LEU A 88 -12.23 -5.75 10.60
N LEU A 89 -13.18 -6.50 10.04
CA LEU A 89 -14.45 -6.79 10.69
C LEU A 89 -14.25 -7.46 12.05
N HIS A 90 -13.39 -8.49 12.09
CA HIS A 90 -13.04 -9.17 13.34
C HIS A 90 -12.47 -8.19 14.37
N THR A 91 -11.56 -7.32 13.94
CA THR A 91 -10.94 -6.30 14.80
C THR A 91 -11.98 -5.30 15.32
N LEU A 92 -12.85 -4.76 14.45
CA LEU A 92 -13.86 -3.79 14.84
C LEU A 92 -14.92 -4.39 15.78
N GLN A 93 -15.30 -5.66 15.57
CA GLN A 93 -16.23 -6.36 16.45
C GLN A 93 -15.68 -6.63 17.85
N ALA A 94 -14.35 -6.77 17.97
CA ALA A 94 -13.66 -6.99 19.25
C ALA A 94 -13.48 -5.70 20.08
N THR A 95 -13.79 -4.52 19.53
CA THR A 95 -13.67 -3.24 20.25
C THR A 95 -14.69 -3.10 21.38
N VAL A 96 -14.28 -2.44 22.45
CA VAL A 96 -15.10 -2.15 23.64
C VAL A 96 -15.11 -0.64 23.93
N ALA A 97 -15.99 -0.21 24.83
CA ALA A 97 -16.06 1.19 25.27
C ALA A 97 -14.68 1.74 25.69
N GLY A 98 -14.32 2.90 25.17
CA GLY A 98 -13.04 3.57 25.40
C GLY A 98 -11.94 3.21 24.40
N ASP A 99 -12.11 2.17 23.58
CA ASP A 99 -11.22 1.93 22.43
C ASP A 99 -11.37 3.04 21.38
N LEU A 100 -10.35 3.22 20.53
CA LEU A 100 -10.35 4.23 19.48
C LEU A 100 -10.27 3.55 18.12
N VAL A 101 -11.11 4.01 17.20
CA VAL A 101 -11.05 3.68 15.77
C VAL A 101 -10.85 4.97 14.99
N MET A 102 -9.75 5.08 14.27
CA MET A 102 -9.41 6.22 13.42
C MET A 102 -9.25 5.72 11.99
N PHE A 103 -9.87 6.38 11.02
CA PHE A 103 -9.73 5.98 9.63
C PHE A 103 -9.68 7.16 8.66
N THR A 104 -9.04 6.93 7.51
CA THR A 104 -9.07 7.86 6.38
C THR A 104 -9.37 7.09 5.11
N ASP A 105 -10.22 7.66 4.26
CA ASP A 105 -10.57 7.08 2.97
C ASP A 105 -10.70 8.14 1.87
N TRP A 106 -10.39 7.73 0.65
CA TRP A 106 -10.73 8.49 -0.55
C TRP A 106 -12.22 8.32 -0.87
N ARG A 107 -12.75 7.11 -0.69
CA ARG A 107 -14.15 6.75 -0.83
C ARG A 107 -14.57 5.78 0.26
N GLY A 108 -15.66 6.09 0.96
CA GLY A 108 -16.32 5.20 1.90
C GLY A 108 -17.77 4.99 1.50
N ASP A 109 -18.14 3.78 1.07
CA ASP A 109 -19.52 3.45 0.75
C ASP A 109 -20.20 2.86 2.00
N PRO A 110 -21.24 3.53 2.56
CA PRO A 110 -21.88 3.09 3.80
C PRO A 110 -22.41 1.66 3.73
N SER A 111 -22.86 1.25 2.55
CA SER A 111 -23.48 -0.05 2.31
C SER A 111 -22.51 -1.15 1.86
N GLU A 112 -21.20 -0.86 1.72
CA GLU A 112 -20.18 -1.88 1.44
C GLU A 112 -20.16 -2.93 2.55
N ARG A 113 -20.14 -4.21 2.19
CA ARG A 113 -20.19 -5.34 3.12
C ARG A 113 -18.78 -5.89 3.35
N LEU A 114 -18.36 -5.90 4.60
CA LEU A 114 -17.06 -6.45 4.96
C LEU A 114 -17.04 -8.00 4.89
N ASP A 115 -18.15 -8.65 5.26
CA ASP A 115 -18.30 -10.11 5.16
C ASP A 115 -19.78 -10.49 5.11
N GLY A 116 -20.42 -10.27 3.95
CA GLY A 116 -21.82 -10.58 3.74
C GLY A 116 -22.83 -9.66 4.43
N ALA A 117 -24.09 -10.04 4.40
CA ALA A 117 -25.20 -9.22 4.88
C ALA A 117 -25.11 -8.93 6.38
N GLY A 118 -25.35 -7.69 6.76
CA GLY A 118 -25.33 -7.24 8.17
C GLY A 118 -23.96 -6.73 8.63
N THR A 119 -22.97 -6.70 7.74
CA THR A 119 -21.62 -6.20 8.01
C THR A 119 -21.28 -4.96 7.18
N GLU A 120 -22.29 -4.18 6.83
CA GLU A 120 -22.14 -2.93 6.11
C GLU A 120 -21.21 -1.99 6.90
N VAL A 121 -20.28 -1.30 6.22
CA VAL A 121 -19.26 -0.41 6.83
C VAL A 121 -19.91 0.58 7.81
N SER A 122 -20.96 1.28 7.37
CA SER A 122 -21.72 2.20 8.23
C SER A 122 -22.24 1.49 9.48
N ARG A 123 -22.89 0.32 9.30
CA ARG A 123 -23.47 -0.43 10.42
C ARG A 123 -22.43 -0.88 11.44
N VAL A 124 -21.27 -1.35 10.98
CA VAL A 124 -20.19 -1.82 11.87
C VAL A 124 -19.57 -0.66 12.64
N LEU A 125 -19.29 0.48 11.98
CA LEU A 125 -18.74 1.66 12.63
C LEU A 125 -19.74 2.33 13.58
N CYS A 126 -21.01 2.43 13.20
CA CYS A 126 -22.07 2.95 14.06
C CYS A 126 -22.30 2.06 15.28
N ALA A 127 -22.26 0.73 15.12
CA ALA A 127 -22.35 -0.20 16.25
C ALA A 127 -21.15 -0.06 17.21
N ALA A 128 -19.94 0.21 16.69
CA ALA A 128 -18.78 0.51 17.53
C ALA A 128 -18.99 1.82 18.31
N ALA A 129 -19.38 2.92 17.65
CA ALA A 129 -19.66 4.20 18.29
C ALA A 129 -20.75 4.07 19.37
N SER A 130 -21.85 3.38 19.07
CA SER A 130 -22.95 3.13 20.01
C SER A 130 -22.54 2.30 21.24
N ARG A 131 -21.46 1.51 21.14
CA ARG A 131 -20.88 0.77 22.30
C ARG A 131 -19.93 1.63 23.12
N GLY A 132 -19.71 2.90 22.74
CA GLY A 132 -18.78 3.81 23.43
C GLY A 132 -17.34 3.75 22.92
N VAL A 133 -17.11 3.19 21.72
CA VAL A 133 -15.83 3.29 21.01
C VAL A 133 -15.72 4.70 20.43
N ILE A 134 -14.57 5.33 20.54
CA ILE A 134 -14.30 6.65 19.98
C ILE A 134 -13.99 6.47 18.47
N VAL A 135 -14.97 6.71 17.62
CA VAL A 135 -14.81 6.59 16.15
C VAL A 135 -14.54 7.96 15.55
N LYS A 136 -13.41 8.11 14.84
CA LYS A 136 -13.00 9.35 14.18
C LYS A 136 -12.61 9.07 12.73
N GLY A 137 -13.30 9.70 11.78
CA GLY A 137 -13.08 9.52 10.34
C GLY A 137 -12.64 10.81 9.64
N LEU A 138 -11.77 10.69 8.65
CA LEU A 138 -11.41 11.75 7.71
C LEU A 138 -11.60 11.22 6.29
N VAL A 139 -12.74 11.49 5.68
CA VAL A 139 -13.03 11.09 4.30
C VAL A 139 -12.83 12.26 3.33
N TRP A 140 -12.40 11.96 2.11
CA TRP A 140 -12.23 13.02 1.12
C TRP A 140 -13.56 13.60 0.70
N ARG A 141 -13.70 14.94 0.74
CA ARG A 141 -14.94 15.62 0.37
C ARG A 141 -15.28 15.56 -1.12
N SER A 142 -14.29 15.24 -1.98
CA SER A 142 -14.41 15.32 -3.44
C SER A 142 -14.57 16.73 -4.03
N HIS A 143 -14.20 16.88 -5.33
CA HIS A 143 -14.29 18.18 -6.02
C HIS A 143 -15.65 18.45 -6.62
N TRP A 144 -16.37 17.43 -7.09
CA TRP A 144 -17.60 17.56 -7.88
C TRP A 144 -18.55 16.39 -7.61
N ASP A 145 -19.82 16.71 -7.43
CA ASP A 145 -20.88 15.70 -7.20
C ASP A 145 -21.32 14.99 -8.50
N LYS A 146 -20.77 15.34 -9.67
CA LYS A 146 -21.31 14.95 -10.99
C LYS A 146 -20.39 14.11 -11.90
N LEU A 147 -19.17 13.79 -11.51
CA LEU A 147 -18.20 13.12 -12.39
C LEU A 147 -17.66 11.80 -11.78
N ALA A 148 -18.55 10.92 -11.34
CA ALA A 148 -18.19 9.63 -10.72
C ALA A 148 -17.27 9.77 -9.49
N PHE A 149 -17.35 10.89 -8.76
CA PHE A 149 -16.68 11.11 -7.50
C PHE A 149 -17.61 10.76 -6.33
N SER A 150 -17.01 10.32 -5.23
CA SER A 150 -17.63 9.75 -4.04
C SER A 150 -18.20 10.77 -3.05
N ALA A 151 -18.67 11.94 -3.50
CA ALA A 151 -19.13 12.98 -2.58
C ALA A 151 -20.38 12.56 -1.79
N GLU A 152 -21.36 11.97 -2.46
CA GLU A 152 -22.63 11.54 -1.86
C GLU A 152 -22.42 10.39 -0.88
N GLU A 153 -21.67 9.39 -1.27
CA GLU A 153 -21.39 8.22 -0.42
C GLU A 153 -20.57 8.62 0.82
N ASN A 154 -19.58 9.50 0.67
CA ASN A 154 -18.79 10.00 1.79
C ASN A 154 -19.61 10.91 2.73
N ASP A 155 -20.57 11.67 2.20
CA ASP A 155 -21.50 12.44 3.00
C ASP A 155 -22.41 11.50 3.82
N HIS A 156 -23.00 10.48 3.22
CA HIS A 156 -23.86 9.51 3.92
C HIS A 156 -23.10 8.72 4.99
N LEU A 157 -21.88 8.27 4.71
CA LEU A 157 -21.08 7.57 5.72
C LEU A 157 -20.76 8.47 6.92
N GLY A 158 -20.46 9.74 6.66
CA GLY A 158 -20.22 10.73 7.70
C GLY A 158 -21.45 10.95 8.57
N ASP A 159 -22.60 11.19 7.94
CA ASP A 159 -23.86 11.44 8.65
C ASP A 159 -24.29 10.25 9.52
N ASP A 160 -24.14 9.02 9.03
CA ASP A 160 -24.46 7.80 9.78
C ASP A 160 -23.61 7.69 11.05
N ILE A 161 -22.28 7.92 10.93
CA ILE A 161 -21.34 7.83 12.05
C ILE A 161 -21.63 8.92 13.09
N GLU A 162 -21.90 10.16 12.66
CA GLU A 162 -22.24 11.28 13.53
C GLU A 162 -23.56 11.00 14.29
N ALA A 163 -24.57 10.48 13.61
CA ALA A 163 -25.84 10.10 14.23
C ALA A 163 -25.68 8.99 15.29
N ALA A 164 -24.65 8.16 15.19
CA ALA A 164 -24.34 7.11 16.16
C ALA A 164 -23.41 7.57 17.31
N GLY A 165 -23.00 8.85 17.33
CA GLY A 165 -22.13 9.43 18.36
C GLY A 165 -20.63 9.37 18.06
N GLY A 166 -20.24 8.99 16.86
CA GLY A 166 -18.89 9.16 16.34
C GLY A 166 -18.70 10.52 15.67
N GLU A 167 -17.58 10.71 14.96
CA GLU A 167 -17.30 11.93 14.19
C GLU A 167 -16.58 11.56 12.90
N CYS A 168 -17.06 12.10 11.76
CA CYS A 168 -16.46 11.82 10.46
C CYS A 168 -16.42 13.09 9.61
N LEU A 169 -15.26 13.72 9.53
CA LEU A 169 -15.09 14.99 8.84
C LEU A 169 -14.81 14.80 7.35
N ARG A 170 -15.44 15.62 6.53
CA ARG A 170 -15.28 15.66 5.08
C ARG A 170 -14.15 16.61 4.70
N ASP A 171 -12.95 16.06 4.53
CA ASP A 171 -11.71 16.83 4.41
C ASP A 171 -11.41 17.24 2.97
N MET A 172 -11.31 18.54 2.75
CA MET A 172 -10.90 19.16 1.49
C MET A 172 -9.61 19.98 1.64
N ARG A 173 -8.80 19.73 2.67
CA ARG A 173 -7.49 20.34 2.86
C ARG A 173 -6.47 19.70 1.91
N VAL A 174 -6.70 19.85 0.63
CA VAL A 174 -5.89 19.34 -0.47
C VAL A 174 -5.38 20.47 -1.35
N ARG A 175 -4.43 20.19 -2.22
CA ARG A 175 -4.03 21.09 -3.30
C ARG A 175 -5.16 21.16 -4.34
N THR A 176 -5.26 22.28 -5.08
CA THR A 176 -6.22 22.40 -6.18
C THR A 176 -6.05 21.28 -7.19
N GLY A 177 -7.10 20.53 -7.46
CA GLY A 177 -7.08 19.35 -8.32
C GLY A 177 -6.48 18.09 -7.67
N GLY A 178 -6.04 18.16 -6.41
CA GLY A 178 -5.57 17.02 -5.64
C GLY A 178 -6.67 16.35 -4.83
N SER A 179 -6.35 15.22 -4.21
CA SER A 179 -7.22 14.44 -3.35
C SER A 179 -6.58 14.09 -2.01
N HIS A 180 -7.41 13.76 -1.04
CA HIS A 180 -7.03 13.01 0.14
C HIS A 180 -7.09 11.53 -0.24
N HIS A 181 -5.95 10.91 -0.49
CA HIS A 181 -5.90 9.57 -1.07
C HIS A 181 -5.35 8.52 -0.10
N GLN A 182 -5.06 8.90 1.14
CA GLN A 182 -4.65 7.97 2.20
C GLN A 182 -5.78 7.00 2.53
N LYS A 183 -5.44 5.73 2.73
CA LYS A 183 -6.33 4.65 3.15
C LYS A 183 -5.70 3.96 4.34
N ILE A 184 -6.15 4.35 5.51
CA ILE A 184 -5.68 3.78 6.78
C ILE A 184 -6.84 3.53 7.72
N VAL A 185 -6.73 2.48 8.52
CA VAL A 185 -7.54 2.28 9.72
C VAL A 185 -6.59 2.00 10.87
N VAL A 186 -6.76 2.70 11.98
CA VAL A 186 -5.99 2.46 13.22
C VAL A 186 -6.96 2.14 14.34
N VAL A 187 -6.76 1.02 14.99
CA VAL A 187 -7.54 0.62 16.16
C VAL A 187 -6.61 0.57 17.36
N ARG A 188 -6.92 1.37 18.40
CA ARG A 188 -6.16 1.42 19.65
C ARG A 188 -7.03 0.94 20.80
N HIS A 189 -6.42 0.18 21.69
CA HIS A 189 -7.06 -0.43 22.85
C HIS A 189 -6.34 0.04 24.13
N PRO A 190 -6.76 1.17 24.73
CA PRO A 190 -6.17 1.65 25.98
C PRO A 190 -6.18 0.56 27.05
N GLY A 191 -4.98 0.25 27.60
CA GLY A 191 -4.81 -0.84 28.56
C GLY A 191 -4.61 -2.25 27.99
N ARG A 192 -4.73 -2.42 26.64
CA ARG A 192 -4.51 -3.69 25.92
C ARG A 192 -3.70 -3.46 24.64
N PRO A 193 -2.52 -2.80 24.72
CA PRO A 193 -1.78 -2.35 23.53
C PRO A 193 -1.30 -3.49 22.62
N GLU A 194 -1.28 -4.73 23.09
CA GLU A 194 -0.99 -5.93 22.30
C GLU A 194 -2.06 -6.22 21.24
N LEU A 195 -3.27 -5.64 21.38
CA LEU A 195 -4.35 -5.75 20.40
C LEU A 195 -4.32 -4.63 19.37
N ASP A 196 -3.53 -3.60 19.58
CA ASP A 196 -3.44 -2.45 18.68
C ASP A 196 -3.02 -2.88 17.28
N VAL A 197 -3.68 -2.32 16.27
CA VAL A 197 -3.39 -2.63 14.86
C VAL A 197 -3.59 -1.39 13.98
N ALA A 198 -2.75 -1.26 12.97
CA ALA A 198 -2.93 -0.31 11.88
C ALA A 198 -3.01 -1.04 10.53
N TYR A 199 -3.96 -0.65 9.71
CA TYR A 199 -4.10 -1.11 8.34
C TYR A 199 -3.66 0.00 7.39
N VAL A 200 -2.81 -0.34 6.41
CA VAL A 200 -2.25 0.60 5.42
C VAL A 200 -2.18 -0.08 4.07
N GLY A 201 -2.71 0.55 3.02
CA GLY A 201 -2.62 -0.03 1.68
C GLY A 201 -3.43 0.68 0.60
N GLY A 202 -3.84 -0.07 -0.42
CA GLY A 202 -4.59 0.44 -1.57
C GLY A 202 -6.10 0.41 -1.41
N ILE A 203 -6.64 -0.29 -0.41
CA ILE A 203 -8.05 -0.69 -0.33
C ILE A 203 -8.85 0.32 0.49
N ASP A 204 -9.78 1.01 -0.19
CA ASP A 204 -10.81 1.85 0.43
C ASP A 204 -11.94 0.99 1.04
N LEU A 205 -12.69 1.55 1.98
CA LEU A 205 -13.93 0.96 2.52
C LEU A 205 -15.11 1.21 1.57
N CYS A 206 -15.02 0.71 0.35
CA CYS A 206 -16.02 0.99 -0.69
C CYS A 206 -16.26 -0.20 -1.62
N HIS A 207 -17.34 -0.11 -2.38
CA HIS A 207 -17.75 -1.10 -3.37
C HIS A 207 -16.62 -1.49 -4.35
N SER A 208 -16.72 -2.65 -4.92
CA SER A 208 -15.74 -3.31 -5.81
C SER A 208 -14.43 -3.74 -5.14
N ARG A 209 -14.32 -3.67 -3.82
CA ARG A 209 -13.07 -4.03 -3.12
C ARG A 209 -13.10 -5.44 -2.52
N ALA A 210 -14.28 -5.98 -2.20
CA ALA A 210 -14.44 -7.32 -1.62
C ALA A 210 -14.27 -8.44 -2.65
N ASP A 211 -13.08 -8.51 -3.28
CA ASP A 211 -12.72 -9.60 -4.21
C ASP A 211 -11.68 -10.53 -3.57
N ASP A 212 -11.48 -11.71 -4.11
CA ASP A 212 -10.58 -12.76 -3.63
C ASP A 212 -9.62 -13.24 -4.75
N GLU A 213 -8.80 -14.26 -4.46
CA GLU A 213 -7.88 -14.84 -5.44
C GLU A 213 -8.52 -15.45 -6.68
N ARG A 214 -9.85 -15.66 -6.71
CA ARG A 214 -10.58 -16.15 -7.88
C ARG A 214 -10.88 -15.03 -8.88
N HIS A 215 -10.93 -13.81 -8.40
CA HIS A 215 -11.23 -12.62 -9.19
C HIS A 215 -12.56 -12.72 -9.94
N HIS A 216 -13.61 -13.00 -9.19
CA HIS A 216 -14.99 -12.96 -9.73
C HIS A 216 -15.62 -11.57 -9.60
N GLY A 217 -14.92 -10.63 -8.96
CA GLY A 217 -15.40 -9.30 -8.63
C GLY A 217 -16.28 -9.30 -7.37
N ASP A 218 -16.52 -8.10 -6.87
CA ASP A 218 -17.36 -7.84 -5.70
C ASP A 218 -18.85 -8.05 -6.00
N ASP A 219 -19.64 -8.51 -5.03
CA ASP A 219 -21.09 -8.58 -5.12
C ASP A 219 -21.77 -7.20 -5.21
N GLN A 220 -21.06 -6.14 -4.79
CA GLN A 220 -21.48 -4.75 -4.86
C GLN A 220 -20.56 -3.97 -5.82
N PRO A 221 -20.66 -4.18 -7.15
CA PRO A 221 -19.70 -3.65 -8.09
C PRO A 221 -19.91 -2.16 -8.36
N LEU A 222 -18.80 -1.42 -8.45
CA LEU A 222 -18.75 -0.11 -9.10
C LEU A 222 -18.42 -0.30 -10.58
N ARG A 223 -19.15 0.40 -11.44
CA ARG A 223 -18.84 0.39 -12.87
C ARG A 223 -17.64 1.26 -13.15
N ILE A 224 -16.63 0.66 -13.76
CA ILE A 224 -15.50 1.33 -14.39
C ILE A 224 -15.60 1.17 -15.91
N SER A 225 -14.51 1.22 -16.65
CA SER A 225 -14.54 0.95 -18.10
C SER A 225 -15.23 -0.39 -18.40
N GLN A 226 -16.11 -0.42 -19.40
CA GLN A 226 -16.81 -1.62 -19.87
C GLN A 226 -15.88 -2.79 -20.23
N ARG A 227 -14.58 -2.53 -20.42
CA ARG A 227 -13.57 -3.56 -20.65
C ARG A 227 -13.43 -4.54 -19.50
N TYR A 228 -13.80 -4.15 -18.28
CA TYR A 228 -13.77 -4.98 -17.07
C TYR A 228 -15.10 -5.68 -16.77
N GLY A 229 -16.08 -5.55 -17.65
CA GLY A 229 -17.42 -6.14 -17.47
C GLY A 229 -18.29 -5.37 -16.47
N ASP A 230 -19.45 -5.92 -16.15
CA ASP A 230 -20.40 -5.31 -15.21
C ASP A 230 -20.02 -5.52 -13.75
N ARG A 231 -19.18 -6.51 -13.48
CA ARG A 231 -18.65 -6.87 -12.17
C ARG A 231 -17.13 -6.94 -12.26
N PRO A 232 -16.44 -5.78 -12.19
CA PRO A 232 -15.00 -5.70 -12.42
C PRO A 232 -14.21 -6.55 -11.41
N PRO A 233 -13.42 -7.53 -11.86
CA PRO A 233 -12.47 -8.21 -11.00
C PRO A 233 -11.43 -7.24 -10.46
N TRP A 234 -11.07 -7.36 -9.18
CA TRP A 234 -10.22 -6.41 -8.47
C TRP A 234 -9.01 -7.09 -7.84
N HIS A 235 -7.83 -6.48 -7.97
CA HIS A 235 -6.59 -6.94 -7.36
C HIS A 235 -5.94 -5.83 -6.55
N ASP A 236 -5.75 -6.05 -5.24
CA ASP A 236 -5.20 -5.05 -4.34
C ASP A 236 -4.50 -5.68 -3.13
N VAL A 237 -3.71 -4.89 -2.40
CA VAL A 237 -2.93 -5.31 -1.23
C VAL A 237 -3.09 -4.31 -0.09
N GLN A 238 -3.28 -4.83 1.12
CA GLN A 238 -3.30 -4.09 2.38
C GLN A 238 -2.30 -4.69 3.35
N LEU A 239 -1.70 -3.88 4.23
CA LEU A 239 -0.90 -4.35 5.36
C LEU A 239 -1.71 -4.29 6.64
N ALA A 240 -1.61 -5.31 7.49
CA ALA A 240 -1.98 -5.27 8.89
C ALA A 240 -0.69 -5.21 9.72
N ILE A 241 -0.54 -4.16 10.52
CA ILE A 241 0.68 -3.84 11.26
C ILE A 241 0.36 -3.83 12.75
N ARG A 242 1.12 -4.58 13.55
CA ARG A 242 1.09 -4.56 15.01
C ARG A 242 2.47 -4.16 15.54
N GLY A 243 2.52 -3.60 16.73
CA GLY A 243 3.78 -3.14 17.32
C GLY A 243 4.00 -1.62 17.18
N PRO A 244 5.22 -1.12 17.41
CA PRO A 244 5.49 0.32 17.56
C PRO A 244 5.05 1.21 16.39
N ALA A 245 5.05 0.71 15.16
CA ALA A 245 4.63 1.47 13.97
C ALA A 245 3.15 1.90 13.99
N VAL A 246 2.30 1.23 14.77
CA VAL A 246 0.90 1.65 14.95
C VAL A 246 0.84 3.10 15.43
N GLY A 247 1.74 3.50 16.34
CA GLY A 247 1.82 4.87 16.82
C GLY A 247 2.23 5.88 15.75
N ASP A 248 3.05 5.50 14.77
CA ASP A 248 3.43 6.38 13.65
C ASP A 248 2.29 6.59 12.66
N VAL A 249 1.51 5.53 12.40
CA VAL A 249 0.29 5.63 11.57
C VAL A 249 -0.77 6.49 12.28
N GLU A 250 -0.98 6.28 13.60
CA GLU A 250 -1.84 7.13 14.43
C GLU A 250 -1.39 8.59 14.40
N ALA A 251 -0.10 8.87 14.57
CA ALA A 251 0.43 10.23 14.52
C ALA A 251 0.13 10.91 13.17
N SER A 252 0.19 10.17 12.06
CA SER A 252 -0.18 10.69 10.73
C SER A 252 -1.65 11.11 10.65
N PHE A 253 -2.56 10.33 11.24
CA PHE A 253 -3.96 10.69 11.35
C PHE A 253 -4.13 11.94 12.23
N ARG A 254 -3.53 11.95 13.42
CA ARG A 254 -3.66 13.03 14.41
C ARG A 254 -3.15 14.37 13.90
N GLU A 255 -2.03 14.39 13.17
CA GLU A 255 -1.51 15.62 12.55
C GLU A 255 -2.54 16.26 11.61
N ARG A 256 -3.24 15.43 10.83
CA ARG A 256 -4.28 15.92 9.93
C ARG A 256 -5.58 16.25 10.65
N TRP A 257 -5.94 15.47 11.67
CA TRP A 257 -7.12 15.71 12.50
C TRP A 257 -7.04 17.06 13.21
N THR A 258 -5.92 17.33 13.86
CA THR A 258 -5.69 18.55 14.66
C THR A 258 -5.28 19.77 13.82
N ASP A 259 -5.19 19.67 12.49
CA ASP A 259 -4.90 20.83 11.63
C ASP A 259 -6.02 21.87 11.76
N PRO A 260 -5.75 23.07 12.31
CA PRO A 260 -6.75 24.11 12.55
C PRO A 260 -7.25 24.79 11.27
N SER A 261 -6.67 24.44 10.12
CA SER A 261 -7.10 24.99 8.83
C SER A 261 -8.54 24.56 8.53
N PRO A 262 -9.37 25.44 7.96
CA PRO A 262 -10.72 25.07 7.56
C PRO A 262 -10.73 23.87 6.59
N LEU A 263 -11.66 22.95 6.77
CA LEU A 263 -11.82 21.75 5.93
C LEU A 263 -11.98 22.08 4.44
N THR A 264 -12.52 23.25 4.10
CA THR A 264 -12.59 23.76 2.72
C THR A 264 -12.17 25.22 2.63
N ARG A 265 -11.53 25.59 1.52
CA ARG A 265 -11.16 26.98 1.20
C ARG A 265 -12.22 27.72 0.38
N SER A 266 -13.22 27.02 -0.16
CA SER A 266 -14.27 27.62 -0.95
C SER A 266 -15.23 28.40 -0.06
N PRO A 267 -15.38 29.74 -0.24
CA PRO A 267 -16.35 30.51 0.54
C PRO A 267 -17.78 30.02 0.36
N LEU A 268 -18.13 29.61 -0.86
CA LEU A 268 -19.45 29.07 -1.17
C LEU A 268 -19.74 27.76 -0.43
N ARG A 269 -18.75 26.86 -0.37
CA ARG A 269 -18.88 25.62 0.39
C ARG A 269 -19.00 25.89 1.88
N ARG A 270 -18.25 26.83 2.45
CA ARG A 270 -18.38 27.22 3.86
C ARG A 270 -19.77 27.75 4.21
N VAL A 271 -20.37 28.55 3.30
CA VAL A 271 -21.74 29.03 3.48
C VAL A 271 -22.74 27.86 3.43
N ARG A 272 -22.55 26.93 2.47
CA ARG A 272 -23.36 25.71 2.38
C ARG A 272 -23.25 24.88 3.66
N ASP A 273 -22.03 24.64 4.14
CA ASP A 273 -21.77 23.89 5.37
C ASP A 273 -22.46 24.50 6.58
N LEU A 274 -22.40 25.85 6.71
CA LEU A 274 -23.07 26.56 7.77
C LEU A 274 -24.61 26.44 7.69
N VAL A 275 -25.17 26.50 6.47
CA VAL A 275 -26.62 26.37 6.26
C VAL A 275 -27.08 24.93 6.53
N ALA A 276 -26.28 23.95 6.10
CA ALA A 276 -26.56 22.52 6.33
C ALA A 276 -26.24 22.07 7.77
N ARG A 277 -25.62 22.94 8.59
CA ARG A 277 -25.15 22.61 9.94
C ARG A 277 -24.14 21.44 9.96
N GLU A 278 -23.33 21.35 8.91
CA GLU A 278 -22.27 20.37 8.82
C GLU A 278 -21.24 20.54 9.94
N ASP A 279 -20.76 19.44 10.52
CA ASP A 279 -19.60 19.49 11.39
C ASP A 279 -18.33 19.80 10.58
N THR A 280 -17.70 20.90 10.88
CA THR A 280 -16.50 21.39 10.18
C THR A 280 -15.32 21.59 11.11
N LYS A 281 -15.45 21.20 12.38
CA LYS A 281 -14.45 21.39 13.40
C LYS A 281 -14.18 20.09 14.14
N ALA A 282 -12.95 19.61 14.03
CA ALA A 282 -12.52 18.43 14.73
C ALA A 282 -12.67 18.55 16.26
N ASP A 283 -13.37 17.65 16.87
CA ASP A 283 -13.42 17.50 18.31
C ASP A 283 -12.06 17.01 18.86
N PRO A 284 -11.70 17.38 20.09
CA PRO A 284 -10.51 16.85 20.74
C PRO A 284 -10.55 15.32 20.83
N MET A 285 -9.42 14.69 20.58
CA MET A 285 -9.21 13.28 20.84
C MET A 285 -8.45 13.08 22.16
N PRO A 286 -8.60 11.93 22.83
CA PRO A 286 -7.71 11.55 23.92
C PRO A 286 -6.24 11.69 23.50
N ALA A 287 -5.35 11.97 24.46
CA ALA A 287 -3.91 12.00 24.16
C ALA A 287 -3.45 10.71 23.50
N GLN A 288 -2.49 10.81 22.58
CA GLN A 288 -1.91 9.61 21.96
C GLN A 288 -1.28 8.75 23.05
N ALA A 289 -1.69 7.49 23.12
CA ALA A 289 -1.09 6.51 24.03
C ALA A 289 0.34 6.19 23.61
N SER A 290 1.11 5.62 24.53
CA SER A 290 2.45 5.07 24.22
C SER A 290 2.36 4.08 23.07
N ASP A 291 3.46 3.94 22.33
CA ASP A 291 3.53 2.93 21.27
C ASP A 291 3.36 1.53 21.84
N PRO A 292 2.69 0.63 21.13
CA PRO A 292 2.66 -0.78 21.50
C PRO A 292 4.07 -1.36 21.64
N GLY A 293 4.21 -2.37 22.50
CA GLY A 293 5.45 -3.14 22.61
C GLY A 293 5.79 -3.89 21.32
N ARG A 294 6.97 -4.51 21.31
CA ARG A 294 7.39 -5.38 20.19
C ARG A 294 6.37 -6.50 19.97
N ALA A 295 5.97 -6.69 18.71
CA ALA A 295 5.04 -7.73 18.27
C ALA A 295 5.68 -8.73 17.29
N GLY A 296 6.83 -8.40 16.70
CA GLY A 296 7.51 -9.21 15.71
C GLY A 296 8.94 -8.76 15.45
N SER A 297 9.43 -9.04 14.25
CA SER A 297 10.82 -8.79 13.81
C SER A 297 10.90 -7.99 12.50
N ARG A 298 9.94 -7.11 12.26
CA ARG A 298 9.94 -6.26 11.06
C ARG A 298 10.26 -4.82 11.43
N VAL A 299 10.98 -4.17 10.52
CA VAL A 299 11.16 -2.73 10.48
C VAL A 299 10.05 -2.13 9.64
N VAL A 300 9.42 -1.07 10.13
CA VAL A 300 8.40 -0.33 9.38
C VAL A 300 8.76 1.15 9.36
N GLN A 301 8.79 1.72 8.17
CA GLN A 301 8.92 3.15 7.94
C GLN A 301 7.63 3.69 7.33
N VAL A 302 6.92 4.53 8.05
CA VAL A 302 5.76 5.26 7.53
C VAL A 302 6.24 6.37 6.61
N LEU A 303 5.80 6.34 5.35
CA LEU A 303 6.14 7.27 4.28
C LEU A 303 4.91 8.03 3.84
N ARG A 304 5.07 9.31 3.48
CA ARG A 304 3.93 10.14 3.12
C ARG A 304 4.21 11.06 1.95
N THR A 305 3.13 11.45 1.28
CA THR A 305 3.07 12.64 0.44
C THR A 305 2.07 13.62 1.03
N TYR A 306 2.52 14.85 1.27
CA TYR A 306 1.67 16.00 1.46
C TYR A 306 2.07 17.08 0.45
N PRO A 307 1.13 17.61 -0.35
CA PRO A 307 1.48 18.56 -1.39
C PRO A 307 1.91 19.90 -0.81
N TYR A 308 2.85 20.57 -1.50
CA TYR A 308 3.08 21.99 -1.26
C TYR A 308 1.82 22.81 -1.61
N ARG A 309 1.32 23.58 -0.66
CA ARG A 309 0.21 24.51 -0.84
C ARG A 309 0.49 25.86 -0.17
N ARG A 310 -0.10 26.95 -0.69
CA ARG A 310 0.20 28.33 -0.26
C ARG A 310 0.05 28.57 1.25
N MET A 311 -0.88 27.91 1.90
CA MET A 311 -1.03 27.95 3.36
C MET A 311 -0.75 26.57 3.92
N GLY A 312 0.42 26.01 3.76
CA GLY A 312 0.88 24.69 4.16
C GLY A 312 0.01 23.88 5.12
N PHE A 313 0.40 22.70 5.38
CA PHE A 313 -0.06 22.00 6.58
C PHE A 313 0.83 22.43 7.74
N PRO A 314 0.32 22.65 8.98
CA PRO A 314 1.18 23.00 10.13
C PRO A 314 2.31 22.01 10.35
N PHE A 315 2.05 20.73 10.12
CA PHE A 315 2.99 19.62 10.24
C PHE A 315 3.82 19.34 8.96
N ALA A 316 3.55 20.04 7.86
CA ALA A 316 4.28 19.94 6.59
C ALA A 316 4.13 21.25 5.78
N PRO A 317 4.67 22.39 6.24
CA PRO A 317 4.46 23.70 5.61
C PRO A 317 5.00 23.77 4.19
N ASP A 318 6.10 23.06 3.87
CA ASP A 318 6.68 22.94 2.53
C ASP A 318 6.22 21.68 1.78
N GLY A 319 5.24 20.98 2.36
CA GLY A 319 4.83 19.64 1.93
C GLY A 319 5.82 18.56 2.38
N GLU A 320 5.44 17.29 2.20
CA GLU A 320 6.29 16.11 2.47
C GLU A 320 6.32 15.22 1.23
N ARG A 321 7.44 14.62 0.93
CA ARG A 321 7.66 13.73 -0.23
C ARG A 321 8.54 12.54 0.15
N SER A 322 8.35 12.04 1.36
CA SER A 322 9.15 10.92 1.88
C SER A 322 8.93 9.63 1.07
N ILE A 323 7.75 9.43 0.46
CA ILE A 323 7.51 8.34 -0.49
C ILE A 323 8.52 8.42 -1.65
N ALA A 324 8.53 9.53 -2.38
CA ALA A 324 9.45 9.71 -3.51
C ALA A 324 10.92 9.51 -3.12
N ARG A 325 11.33 10.07 -1.97
CA ARG A 325 12.70 9.97 -1.47
C ARG A 325 13.09 8.55 -1.08
N ALA A 326 12.16 7.79 -0.46
CA ALA A 326 12.38 6.40 -0.11
C ALA A 326 12.53 5.51 -1.36
N TYR A 327 11.67 5.71 -2.36
CA TYR A 327 11.82 5.01 -3.65
C TYR A 327 13.17 5.31 -4.32
N LEU A 328 13.61 6.59 -4.34
CA LEU A 328 14.90 6.94 -4.92
C LEU A 328 16.06 6.31 -4.15
N ARG A 329 15.98 6.28 -2.81
CA ARG A 329 16.99 5.62 -1.98
C ARG A 329 17.03 4.11 -2.22
N ALA A 330 15.89 3.45 -2.32
CA ALA A 330 15.80 2.02 -2.65
C ALA A 330 16.33 1.73 -4.07
N LEU A 331 16.04 2.59 -5.05
CA LEU A 331 16.58 2.50 -6.40
C LEU A 331 18.11 2.62 -6.45
N ASP A 332 18.72 3.37 -5.54
CA ASP A 332 20.18 3.44 -5.43
C ASP A 332 20.81 2.15 -4.87
N ARG A 333 20.01 1.24 -4.30
CA ARG A 333 20.46 -0.01 -3.66
C ARG A 333 20.12 -1.26 -4.44
N VAL A 334 18.96 -1.31 -5.11
CA VAL A 334 18.47 -2.51 -5.80
C VAL A 334 19.45 -3.02 -6.86
N GLU A 335 19.75 -4.31 -6.86
CA GLU A 335 20.77 -4.93 -7.75
C GLU A 335 20.20 -5.99 -8.68
N SER A 336 19.16 -6.72 -8.25
CA SER A 336 18.71 -7.94 -8.94
C SER A 336 17.30 -7.85 -9.50
N LEU A 337 16.33 -7.39 -8.69
CA LEU A 337 14.91 -7.42 -9.05
C LEU A 337 14.14 -6.22 -8.54
N ILE A 338 13.41 -5.58 -9.43
CA ILE A 338 12.31 -4.68 -9.10
C ILE A 338 11.01 -5.38 -9.52
N TYR A 339 10.14 -5.66 -8.56
CA TYR A 339 8.79 -6.12 -8.81
C TYR A 339 7.80 -5.03 -8.41
N VAL A 340 6.92 -4.63 -9.34
CA VAL A 340 5.95 -3.54 -9.11
C VAL A 340 4.57 -3.98 -9.57
N GLU A 341 3.59 -3.85 -8.68
CA GLU A 341 2.17 -3.83 -9.05
C GLU A 341 1.62 -2.43 -8.84
N ASP A 342 1.11 -1.81 -9.88
CA ASP A 342 0.70 -0.41 -9.82
C ASP A 342 -0.46 -0.13 -10.78
N GLN A 343 -1.43 0.62 -10.30
CA GLN A 343 -2.59 1.03 -11.08
C GLN A 343 -2.21 1.84 -12.32
N TYR A 344 -1.12 2.59 -12.26
CA TYR A 344 -0.80 3.61 -13.28
C TYR A 344 0.54 3.39 -13.99
N LEU A 345 1.66 3.42 -13.29
CA LEU A 345 3.02 3.30 -13.84
C LEU A 345 3.20 4.17 -15.11
N TRP A 346 2.90 5.45 -15.03
CA TRP A 346 2.80 6.30 -16.22
C TRP A 346 3.62 7.60 -16.21
N SER A 347 4.35 7.89 -15.15
CA SER A 347 5.14 9.12 -15.10
C SER A 347 6.44 9.02 -15.88
N VAL A 348 6.65 9.95 -16.81
CA VAL A 348 7.87 10.05 -17.62
C VAL A 348 9.10 10.32 -16.73
N GLU A 349 8.97 11.22 -15.73
CA GLU A 349 10.09 11.56 -14.86
C GLU A 349 10.49 10.38 -13.99
N ILE A 350 9.51 9.70 -13.39
CA ILE A 350 9.76 8.54 -12.55
C ILE A 350 10.30 7.37 -13.38
N ALA A 351 9.69 7.08 -14.53
CA ALA A 351 10.20 6.06 -15.45
C ALA A 351 11.65 6.30 -15.86
N THR A 352 12.06 7.58 -16.00
CA THR A 352 13.47 7.91 -16.28
C THR A 352 14.38 7.51 -15.12
N ARG A 353 13.97 7.70 -13.85
CA ARG A 353 14.76 7.26 -12.69
C ARG A 353 14.96 5.74 -12.66
N PHE A 354 13.90 4.99 -12.90
CA PHE A 354 13.99 3.53 -13.00
C PHE A 354 14.86 3.09 -14.20
N ALA A 355 14.69 3.73 -15.35
CA ALA A 355 15.46 3.45 -16.55
C ALA A 355 16.96 3.71 -16.37
N ASP A 356 17.33 4.79 -15.69
CA ASP A 356 18.73 5.12 -15.38
C ASP A 356 19.39 4.03 -14.52
N VAL A 357 18.65 3.44 -13.57
CA VAL A 357 19.15 2.34 -12.73
C VAL A 357 19.27 1.04 -13.54
N LEU A 358 18.24 0.69 -14.33
CA LEU A 358 18.25 -0.47 -15.23
C LEU A 358 19.41 -0.42 -16.24
N ALA A 359 19.73 0.77 -16.76
CA ALA A 359 20.83 0.96 -17.70
C ALA A 359 22.21 0.77 -17.05
N ARG A 360 22.35 1.17 -15.77
CA ARG A 360 23.62 1.05 -15.04
C ARG A 360 23.88 -0.34 -14.45
N ARG A 361 22.84 -1.18 -14.27
CA ARG A 361 22.93 -2.49 -13.62
C ARG A 361 22.51 -3.59 -14.59
N PRO A 362 23.47 -4.29 -15.22
CA PRO A 362 23.18 -5.26 -16.28
C PRO A 362 22.45 -6.52 -15.80
N GLU A 363 22.52 -6.84 -14.50
CA GLU A 363 21.82 -8.00 -13.92
C GLU A 363 20.43 -7.67 -13.39
N LEU A 364 20.09 -6.38 -13.28
CA LEU A 364 18.81 -5.94 -12.72
C LEU A 364 17.66 -6.21 -13.69
N HIS A 365 16.65 -6.94 -13.22
CA HIS A 365 15.40 -7.19 -13.92
C HIS A 365 14.27 -6.36 -13.32
N MET A 366 13.31 -5.98 -14.15
CA MET A 366 12.08 -5.30 -13.68
C MET A 366 10.85 -5.97 -14.27
N ILE A 367 9.94 -6.37 -13.39
CA ILE A 367 8.62 -6.90 -13.73
C ILE A 367 7.56 -5.93 -13.24
N GLY A 368 6.68 -5.48 -14.13
CA GLY A 368 5.52 -4.67 -13.79
C GLY A 368 4.21 -5.42 -14.05
N VAL A 369 3.25 -5.27 -13.14
CA VAL A 369 1.86 -5.74 -13.32
C VAL A 369 0.95 -4.53 -13.23
N VAL A 370 0.14 -4.29 -14.27
CA VAL A 370 -0.69 -3.08 -14.41
C VAL A 370 -2.06 -3.42 -14.97
N PRO A 371 -3.09 -2.55 -14.81
CA PRO A 371 -4.38 -2.75 -15.48
C PRO A 371 -4.20 -2.82 -17.00
N MET A 372 -4.85 -3.78 -17.64
CA MET A 372 -4.80 -3.94 -19.11
C MET A 372 -5.41 -2.75 -19.86
N HIS A 373 -6.37 -2.09 -19.25
CA HIS A 373 -7.10 -0.96 -19.83
C HIS A 373 -7.22 0.17 -18.81
N PRO A 374 -7.37 1.44 -19.28
CA PRO A 374 -7.75 2.55 -18.40
C PRO A 374 -9.09 2.29 -17.71
N ASP A 375 -9.24 2.81 -16.48
CA ASP A 375 -10.52 2.83 -15.75
C ASP A 375 -11.52 3.83 -16.35
N GLN A 376 -11.00 4.87 -17.04
CA GLN A 376 -11.76 5.91 -17.70
C GLN A 376 -11.86 5.65 -19.20
N THR A 377 -12.87 6.26 -19.84
CA THR A 377 -13.08 6.24 -21.29
C THR A 377 -12.85 7.64 -21.89
N GLY A 378 -12.86 7.73 -23.22
CA GLY A 378 -12.71 9.00 -23.93
C GLY A 378 -11.33 9.64 -23.75
N LEU A 379 -11.28 10.98 -23.64
CA LEU A 379 -10.01 11.71 -23.53
C LEU A 379 -9.27 11.47 -22.22
N SER A 380 -9.97 11.20 -21.13
CA SER A 380 -9.34 10.85 -19.86
C SER A 380 -8.60 9.52 -19.96
N GLY A 381 -9.23 8.49 -20.52
CA GLY A 381 -8.57 7.21 -20.79
C GLY A 381 -7.40 7.35 -21.76
N ALA A 382 -7.55 8.15 -22.82
CA ALA A 382 -6.44 8.42 -23.76
C ALA A 382 -5.27 9.15 -23.08
N ALA A 383 -5.51 10.00 -22.07
CA ALA A 383 -4.46 10.66 -21.31
C ALA A 383 -3.68 9.65 -20.42
N GLN A 384 -4.39 8.69 -19.81
CA GLN A 384 -3.79 7.61 -19.07
C GLN A 384 -2.91 6.72 -19.97
N ASP A 385 -3.44 6.29 -21.12
CA ASP A 385 -2.70 5.51 -22.10
C ASP A 385 -1.47 6.26 -22.65
N LEU A 386 -1.58 7.58 -22.87
CA LEU A 386 -0.47 8.41 -23.35
C LEU A 386 0.69 8.43 -22.35
N GLY A 387 0.39 8.66 -21.07
CA GLY A 387 1.39 8.67 -20.00
C GLY A 387 2.08 7.32 -19.88
N ARG A 388 1.30 6.23 -19.79
CA ARG A 388 1.81 4.87 -19.70
C ARG A 388 2.66 4.49 -20.92
N ALA A 389 2.18 4.81 -22.13
CA ALA A 389 2.94 4.54 -23.34
C ALA A 389 4.30 5.23 -23.36
N HIS A 390 4.39 6.46 -22.86
CA HIS A 390 5.66 7.18 -22.77
C HIS A 390 6.60 6.55 -21.73
N ALA A 391 6.11 6.27 -20.53
CA ALA A 391 6.88 5.66 -19.44
C ALA A 391 7.43 4.28 -19.85
N LEU A 392 6.58 3.41 -20.41
CA LEU A 392 6.99 2.07 -20.79
C LEU A 392 8.02 2.06 -21.94
N ARG A 393 7.92 3.01 -22.90
CA ARG A 393 8.95 3.13 -23.95
C ARG A 393 10.32 3.54 -23.39
N ILE A 394 10.36 4.38 -22.35
CA ILE A 394 11.61 4.78 -21.69
C ILE A 394 12.25 3.58 -21.03
N LEU A 395 11.50 2.83 -20.23
CA LEU A 395 11.96 1.64 -19.54
C LEU A 395 12.42 0.54 -20.50
N HIS A 396 11.62 0.26 -21.54
CA HIS A 396 11.96 -0.74 -22.55
C HIS A 396 13.23 -0.40 -23.33
N ARG A 397 13.47 0.87 -23.65
CA ARG A 397 14.72 1.29 -24.31
C ARG A 397 15.94 1.10 -23.44
N ALA A 398 15.81 1.28 -22.13
CA ALA A 398 16.91 1.11 -21.18
C ALA A 398 17.30 -0.36 -20.98
N ALA A 399 16.32 -1.28 -20.98
CA ALA A 399 16.55 -2.69 -20.69
C ALA A 399 15.54 -3.59 -21.46
N PRO A 400 15.64 -3.72 -22.81
CA PRO A 400 14.64 -4.43 -23.61
C PRO A 400 14.46 -5.90 -23.25
N GLU A 401 15.52 -6.57 -22.78
CA GLU A 401 15.51 -8.00 -22.40
C GLU A 401 15.30 -8.23 -20.89
N ARG A 402 15.27 -7.17 -20.09
CA ARG A 402 15.20 -7.25 -18.61
C ARG A 402 14.07 -6.44 -17.99
N PHE A 403 13.27 -5.80 -18.84
CA PHE A 403 12.06 -5.08 -18.45
C PHE A 403 10.85 -5.66 -19.17
N ALA A 404 9.81 -6.04 -18.41
CA ALA A 404 8.55 -6.50 -18.98
C ALA A 404 7.37 -6.04 -18.13
N VAL A 405 6.23 -5.79 -18.80
CA VAL A 405 4.97 -5.40 -18.15
C VAL A 405 3.86 -6.31 -18.63
N TYR A 406 3.02 -6.67 -17.67
CA TYR A 406 1.90 -7.59 -17.88
C TYR A 406 0.61 -6.98 -17.35
N GLY A 407 -0.51 -7.34 -17.99
CA GLY A 407 -1.83 -7.29 -17.39
C GLY A 407 -2.24 -8.69 -16.96
N ILE A 408 -3.28 -8.77 -16.17
CA ILE A 408 -3.81 -10.05 -15.68
C ILE A 408 -5.29 -10.21 -16.03
N GLU A 409 -5.73 -11.45 -16.21
CA GLU A 409 -7.12 -11.82 -16.46
C GLU A 409 -7.56 -12.99 -15.58
N ASN A 410 -8.83 -13.06 -15.24
CA ASN A 410 -9.37 -14.19 -14.48
C ASN A 410 -9.56 -15.46 -15.36
N ALA A 411 -10.04 -16.54 -14.77
CA ALA A 411 -10.24 -17.81 -15.47
C ALA A 411 -11.22 -17.72 -16.65
N LEU A 412 -12.13 -16.74 -16.63
CA LEU A 412 -13.10 -16.49 -17.69
C LEU A 412 -12.55 -15.61 -18.82
N GLY A 413 -11.34 -15.07 -18.66
CA GLY A 413 -10.71 -14.14 -19.60
C GLY A 413 -11.15 -12.70 -19.43
N THR A 414 -11.80 -12.36 -18.31
CA THR A 414 -12.12 -10.98 -17.96
C THR A 414 -10.86 -10.31 -17.40
N PRO A 415 -10.45 -9.14 -17.92
CA PRO A 415 -9.33 -8.39 -17.35
C PRO A 415 -9.56 -8.10 -15.86
N ILE A 416 -8.53 -8.27 -15.06
CA ILE A 416 -8.53 -7.91 -13.64
C ILE A 416 -8.01 -6.47 -13.52
N TYR A 417 -8.71 -5.64 -12.76
CA TYR A 417 -8.26 -4.28 -12.48
C TYR A 417 -7.23 -4.29 -11.35
N VAL A 418 -5.97 -4.12 -11.71
CA VAL A 418 -4.85 -4.02 -10.76
C VAL A 418 -4.91 -2.65 -10.09
N HIS A 419 -5.30 -2.61 -8.83
CA HIS A 419 -5.35 -1.39 -8.03
C HIS A 419 -4.28 -1.40 -6.93
N ALA A 420 -3.56 -2.48 -6.77
CA ALA A 420 -2.43 -2.59 -5.85
C ALA A 420 -1.39 -1.47 -6.07
N LYS A 421 -0.76 -1.04 -5.00
CA LYS A 421 0.41 -0.19 -4.97
C LYS A 421 1.44 -0.90 -4.11
N ALA A 422 2.13 -1.84 -4.74
CA ALA A 422 3.12 -2.69 -4.10
C ALA A 422 4.41 -2.70 -4.91
N CYS A 423 5.53 -2.49 -4.25
CA CYS A 423 6.85 -2.55 -4.84
C CYS A 423 7.77 -3.38 -3.95
N VAL A 424 8.45 -4.36 -4.54
CA VAL A 424 9.46 -5.18 -3.86
C VAL A 424 10.79 -5.02 -4.61
N MET A 425 11.83 -4.62 -3.90
CA MET A 425 13.19 -4.48 -4.43
C MET A 425 14.12 -5.47 -3.73
N ASP A 426 14.70 -6.41 -4.50
CA ASP A 426 15.62 -7.46 -4.04
C ASP A 426 15.09 -8.35 -2.89
N ASP A 427 13.77 -8.42 -2.70
CA ASP A 427 13.11 -9.03 -1.53
C ASP A 427 13.45 -8.36 -0.19
N VAL A 428 14.34 -7.36 -0.18
CA VAL A 428 14.82 -6.64 1.02
C VAL A 428 13.89 -5.51 1.39
N TRP A 429 13.56 -4.62 0.45
CA TRP A 429 12.72 -3.46 0.66
C TRP A 429 11.37 -3.64 -0.01
N THR A 430 10.32 -3.56 0.78
CA THR A 430 8.94 -3.70 0.31
C THR A 430 8.16 -2.45 0.67
N CYS A 431 7.49 -1.82 -0.29
CA CYS A 431 6.59 -0.70 -0.05
C CYS A 431 5.18 -1.05 -0.48
N VAL A 432 4.22 -0.87 0.45
CA VAL A 432 2.79 -1.04 0.18
C VAL A 432 2.04 0.16 0.75
N GLY A 433 1.10 0.70 -0.01
CA GLY A 433 0.35 1.86 0.44
C GLY A 433 -0.68 2.38 -0.55
N SER A 434 -0.95 3.67 -0.47
CA SER A 434 -1.92 4.34 -1.34
C SER A 434 -1.27 4.99 -2.58
N ASP A 435 0.05 5.15 -2.62
CA ASP A 435 0.75 5.88 -3.66
C ASP A 435 0.95 5.09 -4.94
N ASN A 436 0.52 5.65 -6.05
CA ASN A 436 0.87 5.13 -7.36
C ASN A 436 2.25 5.61 -7.82
N VAL A 437 2.89 4.85 -8.71
CA VAL A 437 4.18 5.21 -9.33
C VAL A 437 3.96 6.32 -10.37
N ASN A 438 3.59 7.51 -9.88
CA ASN A 438 3.36 8.70 -10.68
C ASN A 438 3.67 9.99 -9.90
N LEU A 439 3.84 11.12 -10.61
CA LEU A 439 4.11 12.42 -9.96
C LEU A 439 2.93 12.90 -9.11
N ARG A 440 1.71 12.52 -9.51
CA ARG A 440 0.51 12.87 -8.77
C ARG A 440 0.58 12.35 -7.34
N SER A 441 0.80 11.06 -7.14
CA SER A 441 0.91 10.46 -5.80
C SER A 441 2.19 10.87 -5.07
N TRP A 442 3.29 11.07 -5.81
CA TRP A 442 4.57 11.43 -5.17
C TRP A 442 4.69 12.91 -4.79
N THR A 443 3.79 13.78 -5.28
CA THR A 443 3.96 15.25 -5.09
C THR A 443 2.68 16.05 -4.91
N HIS A 444 1.51 15.55 -5.32
CA HIS A 444 0.31 16.38 -5.51
C HIS A 444 -0.87 15.99 -4.61
N ASP A 445 -1.14 14.71 -4.44
CA ASP A 445 -2.17 14.19 -3.54
C ASP A 445 -1.61 14.02 -2.12
N SER A 446 -2.46 13.68 -1.15
CA SER A 446 -2.01 13.23 0.17
C SER A 446 -2.04 11.70 0.18
N GLU A 447 -0.88 11.08 0.39
CA GLU A 447 -0.67 9.63 0.36
C GLU A 447 -0.02 9.14 1.65
N LEU A 448 -0.19 7.86 1.95
CA LEU A 448 0.53 7.16 3.00
C LEU A 448 0.85 5.73 2.58
N SER A 449 2.11 5.35 2.77
CA SER A 449 2.62 4.01 2.49
C SER A 449 3.57 3.57 3.59
N CYS A 450 3.80 2.28 3.70
CA CYS A 450 4.79 1.73 4.62
C CYS A 450 5.88 0.98 3.83
N ALA A 451 7.13 1.36 4.07
CA ALA A 451 8.25 0.51 3.72
C ALA A 451 8.47 -0.50 4.84
N VAL A 452 8.63 -1.77 4.47
CA VAL A 452 8.80 -2.90 5.39
C VAL A 452 10.08 -3.65 5.02
N MET A 453 10.89 -3.98 6.04
CA MET A 453 12.11 -4.77 5.92
C MET A 453 12.20 -5.74 7.10
N ASP A 454 13.02 -6.77 6.98
CA ASP A 454 13.40 -7.62 8.10
C ASP A 454 14.45 -6.92 8.97
N GLU A 455 14.37 -7.06 10.30
CA GLU A 455 15.31 -6.39 11.24
C GLU A 455 16.76 -6.85 11.07
N ASP A 456 16.97 -8.06 10.62
CA ASP A 456 18.30 -8.63 10.36
C ASP A 456 18.85 -8.28 8.97
N GLY A 457 18.10 -7.46 8.19
CA GLY A 457 18.43 -7.17 6.80
C GLY A 457 18.13 -8.32 5.85
N GLY A 458 17.32 -9.29 6.28
CA GLY A 458 16.89 -10.46 5.51
C GLY A 458 15.91 -10.14 4.39
N THR A 459 15.32 -11.18 3.85
CA THR A 459 14.45 -11.11 2.66
C THR A 459 13.12 -11.83 2.87
N ASP A 460 12.80 -12.20 4.11
CA ASP A 460 11.67 -13.10 4.37
C ASP A 460 10.32 -12.47 4.05
N PHE A 461 10.11 -11.23 4.50
CA PHE A 461 8.84 -10.52 4.26
C PHE A 461 8.65 -10.19 2.78
N GLY A 462 9.64 -9.56 2.16
CA GLY A 462 9.54 -9.16 0.75
C GLY A 462 9.41 -10.35 -0.18
N ARG A 463 10.20 -11.40 0.06
CA ARG A 463 10.12 -12.65 -0.69
C ARG A 463 8.78 -13.35 -0.52
N ALA A 464 8.27 -13.43 0.72
CA ALA A 464 6.99 -14.09 0.98
C ALA A 464 5.84 -13.40 0.21
N LEU A 465 5.76 -12.06 0.28
CA LEU A 465 4.76 -11.30 -0.47
C LEU A 465 4.92 -11.48 -1.98
N ARG A 466 6.13 -11.29 -2.51
CA ARG A 466 6.39 -11.44 -3.95
C ARG A 466 6.04 -12.84 -4.45
N LEU A 467 6.45 -13.88 -3.74
CA LEU A 467 6.13 -15.26 -4.13
C LEU A 467 4.63 -15.58 -4.03
N GLN A 468 3.92 -15.02 -3.05
CA GLN A 468 2.46 -15.13 -2.97
C GLN A 468 1.81 -14.55 -4.24
N LEU A 469 2.18 -13.33 -4.64
CA LEU A 469 1.65 -12.67 -5.84
C LEU A 469 2.06 -13.42 -7.12
N HIS A 470 3.30 -13.88 -7.20
CA HIS A 470 3.78 -14.67 -8.34
C HIS A 470 3.01 -15.99 -8.50
N ARG A 471 2.80 -16.74 -7.40
CA ARG A 471 2.01 -17.99 -7.43
C ARG A 471 0.60 -17.75 -7.92
N GLU A 472 -0.03 -16.69 -7.48
CA GLU A 472 -1.37 -16.32 -7.92
C GLU A 472 -1.41 -16.01 -9.43
N HIS A 473 -0.52 -15.15 -9.91
CA HIS A 473 -0.50 -14.76 -11.32
C HIS A 473 -0.11 -15.91 -12.26
N LEU A 474 0.72 -16.82 -11.78
CA LEU A 474 1.13 -18.01 -12.52
C LEU A 474 0.20 -19.20 -12.31
N GLN A 475 -0.77 -19.11 -11.38
CA GLN A 475 -1.66 -20.20 -10.94
C GLN A 475 -0.89 -21.44 -10.50
N ARG A 476 0.14 -21.24 -9.65
CA ARG A 476 0.96 -22.30 -9.07
C ARG A 476 0.56 -22.62 -7.64
N SER A 477 0.78 -23.88 -7.24
CA SER A 477 0.59 -24.33 -5.87
C SER A 477 1.69 -23.83 -4.93
N ASN A 478 1.41 -23.78 -3.62
CA ASN A 478 2.42 -23.47 -2.62
C ASN A 478 3.59 -24.48 -2.68
N GLY A 479 4.82 -23.94 -2.67
CA GLY A 479 6.05 -24.75 -2.73
C GLY A 479 6.55 -25.06 -4.14
N ASP A 480 5.81 -24.68 -5.20
CA ASP A 480 6.25 -24.78 -6.59
C ASP A 480 6.79 -23.43 -7.09
N ASP A 481 7.83 -22.93 -6.45
CA ASP A 481 8.34 -21.57 -6.64
C ASP A 481 9.87 -21.44 -6.58
N ALA A 482 10.60 -22.53 -6.54
CA ALA A 482 12.07 -22.50 -6.48
C ALA A 482 12.70 -21.73 -7.65
N ASP A 483 12.13 -21.82 -8.85
CA ASP A 483 12.53 -21.07 -10.03
C ASP A 483 12.13 -19.58 -9.99
N LEU A 484 11.21 -19.20 -9.09
CA LEU A 484 10.75 -17.81 -8.92
C LEU A 484 11.63 -17.02 -7.94
N VAL A 485 12.43 -17.69 -7.12
CA VAL A 485 13.33 -17.02 -6.18
C VAL A 485 14.40 -16.20 -6.91
N PRO A 486 15.15 -16.73 -7.90
CA PRO A 486 16.07 -15.93 -8.68
C PRO A 486 15.34 -14.94 -9.60
N ALA A 487 15.84 -13.70 -9.69
CA ALA A 487 15.25 -12.63 -10.52
C ALA A 487 15.04 -13.05 -11.98
N ALA A 488 16.07 -13.61 -12.61
CA ALA A 488 16.01 -14.08 -14.00
C ALA A 488 15.01 -15.24 -14.18
N GLY A 489 14.89 -16.13 -13.18
CA GLY A 489 13.92 -17.22 -13.20
C GLY A 489 12.47 -16.71 -13.12
N ALA A 490 12.19 -15.78 -12.21
CA ALA A 490 10.89 -15.13 -12.11
C ALA A 490 10.53 -14.39 -13.41
N PHE A 491 11.48 -13.65 -13.98
CA PHE A 491 11.30 -12.93 -15.24
C PHE A 491 10.98 -13.89 -16.40
N ALA A 492 11.71 -15.00 -16.49
CA ALA A 492 11.48 -16.03 -17.51
C ALA A 492 10.13 -16.74 -17.33
N ALA A 493 9.74 -17.06 -16.09
CA ALA A 493 8.47 -17.71 -15.80
C ALA A 493 7.26 -16.85 -16.22
N TYR A 494 7.31 -15.54 -15.93
CA TYR A 494 6.30 -14.57 -16.36
C TYR A 494 6.20 -14.48 -17.88
N ALA A 495 7.35 -14.36 -18.56
CA ALA A 495 7.42 -14.28 -20.01
C ALA A 495 6.84 -15.54 -20.69
N GLN A 496 7.17 -16.72 -20.17
CA GLN A 496 6.67 -18.00 -20.68
C GLN A 496 5.17 -18.18 -20.44
N ALA A 497 4.68 -17.83 -19.24
CA ALA A 497 3.25 -17.93 -18.93
C ALA A 497 2.43 -17.01 -19.84
N ALA A 498 2.83 -15.76 -19.98
CA ALA A 498 2.18 -14.80 -20.87
C ALA A 498 2.22 -15.27 -22.34
N ALA A 499 3.38 -15.76 -22.81
CA ALA A 499 3.50 -16.24 -24.19
C ALA A 499 2.58 -17.43 -24.48
N ARG A 500 2.45 -18.38 -23.54
CA ARG A 500 1.51 -19.52 -23.69
C ARG A 500 0.06 -19.04 -23.78
N LEU A 501 -0.34 -18.11 -22.92
CA LEU A 501 -1.72 -17.61 -22.91
C LEU A 501 -2.00 -16.75 -24.16
N ASP A 502 -1.09 -15.91 -24.59
CA ASP A 502 -1.21 -15.12 -25.81
C ASP A 502 -1.27 -15.99 -27.06
N ALA A 503 -0.48 -17.08 -27.12
CA ALA A 503 -0.52 -18.05 -28.22
C ALA A 503 -1.87 -18.79 -28.28
N TRP A 504 -2.45 -19.16 -27.13
CA TRP A 504 -3.77 -19.78 -27.08
C TRP A 504 -4.87 -18.86 -27.62
N TYR A 505 -4.81 -17.56 -27.31
CA TYR A 505 -5.71 -16.56 -27.90
C TYR A 505 -5.50 -16.42 -29.42
N ALA A 506 -4.25 -16.35 -29.87
CA ALA A 506 -3.92 -16.25 -31.28
C ALA A 506 -4.38 -17.47 -32.09
N ALA A 507 -4.38 -18.66 -31.46
CA ALA A 507 -4.91 -19.88 -32.04
C ALA A 507 -6.45 -19.99 -31.99
N GLY A 508 -7.17 -18.93 -31.61
CA GLY A 508 -8.64 -18.94 -31.51
C GLY A 508 -9.20 -19.70 -30.32
N ARG A 509 -8.45 -19.82 -29.23
CA ARG A 509 -8.83 -20.52 -27.99
C ARG A 509 -9.06 -22.02 -28.17
N VAL A 510 -8.28 -22.65 -29.03
CA VAL A 510 -8.38 -24.10 -29.29
C VAL A 510 -7.69 -24.88 -28.19
N GLY A 511 -8.37 -25.89 -27.65
CA GLY A 511 -7.88 -26.72 -26.57
C GLY A 511 -8.04 -26.10 -25.18
N PRO A 512 -7.51 -26.75 -24.12
CA PRO A 512 -7.63 -26.25 -22.76
C PRO A 512 -6.87 -24.92 -22.58
N ARG A 513 -7.45 -24.02 -21.78
CA ARG A 513 -6.79 -22.76 -21.43
C ARG A 513 -5.50 -23.06 -20.65
N PRO A 514 -4.35 -22.50 -21.06
CA PRO A 514 -3.11 -22.61 -20.28
C PRO A 514 -3.24 -22.04 -18.88
N LEU A 515 -2.51 -22.61 -17.92
CA LEU A 515 -2.38 -22.06 -16.58
C LEU A 515 -1.66 -20.69 -16.62
N GLY A 516 -2.06 -19.82 -15.71
CA GLY A 516 -1.57 -18.45 -15.59
C GLY A 516 -2.60 -17.42 -16.00
N ARG A 517 -2.44 -16.21 -15.46
CA ARG A 517 -3.32 -15.04 -15.67
C ARG A 517 -2.68 -13.97 -16.55
N LEU A 518 -1.38 -14.11 -16.80
CA LEU A 518 -0.54 -13.06 -17.37
C LEU A 518 -0.79 -12.90 -18.88
N ARG A 519 -1.01 -11.67 -19.29
CA ARG A 519 -1.03 -11.22 -20.68
C ARG A 519 0.09 -10.19 -20.88
N ARG A 520 0.87 -10.33 -21.97
CA ARG A 520 1.86 -9.29 -22.27
C ARG A 520 1.15 -7.96 -22.53
N TYR A 521 1.55 -6.92 -21.79
CA TYR A 521 0.95 -5.59 -21.98
C TYR A 521 1.35 -5.02 -23.34
N THR A 522 0.37 -4.72 -24.15
CA THR A 522 0.57 -4.08 -25.44
C THR A 522 0.30 -2.58 -25.31
N VAL A 523 1.33 -1.78 -25.57
CA VAL A 523 1.22 -0.32 -25.54
C VAL A 523 0.19 0.13 -26.59
N PRO A 524 -0.89 0.82 -26.20
CA PRO A 524 -1.91 1.27 -27.13
C PRO A 524 -1.33 2.23 -28.19
N HIS A 525 -1.79 2.12 -29.42
CA HIS A 525 -1.51 3.10 -30.44
C HIS A 525 -2.45 4.31 -30.27
N ILE A 526 -1.88 5.47 -30.01
CA ILE A 526 -2.64 6.72 -29.86
C ILE A 526 -2.35 7.58 -31.08
N GLY A 527 -3.37 7.90 -31.86
CA GLY A 527 -3.25 8.78 -33.03
C GLY A 527 -2.78 10.18 -32.63
N ALA A 528 -2.01 10.84 -33.49
CA ALA A 528 -1.39 12.15 -33.20
C ALA A 528 -2.39 13.22 -32.75
N ALA A 529 -3.57 13.28 -33.34
CA ALA A 529 -4.63 14.21 -32.96
C ALA A 529 -5.13 13.94 -31.53
N THR A 530 -5.46 12.68 -31.21
CA THR A 530 -5.89 12.29 -29.86
C THR A 530 -4.80 12.59 -28.84
N ALA A 531 -3.54 12.29 -29.15
CA ALA A 531 -2.41 12.58 -28.29
C ALA A 531 -2.27 14.10 -28.01
N ALA A 532 -2.48 14.95 -29.02
CA ALA A 532 -2.42 16.41 -28.84
C ALA A 532 -3.49 16.92 -27.85
N PHE A 533 -4.71 16.40 -27.93
CA PHE A 533 -5.79 16.75 -26.99
C PHE A 533 -5.64 16.09 -25.61
N ALA A 534 -5.11 14.89 -25.53
CA ALA A 534 -4.90 14.16 -24.28
C ALA A 534 -3.72 14.72 -23.45
N LYS A 535 -2.70 15.29 -24.10
CA LYS A 535 -1.49 15.79 -23.44
C LYS A 535 -1.73 16.84 -22.34
N PRO A 536 -2.56 17.88 -22.52
CA PRO A 536 -2.89 18.80 -21.43
C PRO A 536 -3.60 18.10 -20.26
N ILE A 537 -4.52 17.18 -20.55
CA ILE A 537 -5.25 16.41 -19.53
C ILE A 537 -4.26 15.54 -18.73
N TYR A 538 -3.31 14.90 -19.42
CA TYR A 538 -2.26 14.14 -18.77
C TYR A 538 -1.48 14.99 -17.75
N HIS A 539 -0.94 16.13 -18.16
CA HIS A 539 -0.10 16.95 -17.28
C HIS A 539 -0.85 17.72 -16.19
N LEU A 540 -2.13 18.04 -16.40
CA LEU A 540 -2.90 18.85 -15.45
C LEU A 540 -3.77 18.02 -14.51
N ILE A 541 -4.18 16.83 -14.95
CA ILE A 541 -5.14 15.99 -14.22
C ILE A 541 -4.56 14.62 -13.90
N ALA A 542 -4.02 13.88 -14.88
CA ALA A 542 -3.58 12.51 -14.63
C ALA A 542 -2.25 12.46 -13.86
N ASP A 543 -1.25 13.28 -14.25
CA ASP A 543 0.09 13.29 -13.65
C ASP A 543 0.59 14.72 -13.34
N PRO A 544 -0.15 15.51 -12.52
CA PRO A 544 0.26 16.86 -12.16
C PRO A 544 1.45 16.86 -11.22
N ASP A 545 2.37 17.79 -11.43
CA ASP A 545 3.52 18.01 -10.54
C ASP A 545 3.17 19.01 -9.43
N GLY A 546 3.09 18.53 -8.19
CA GLY A 546 2.76 19.30 -6.99
C GLY A 546 3.96 19.97 -6.31
N ARG A 547 5.18 19.78 -6.79
CA ARG A 547 6.38 20.34 -6.16
C ARG A 547 6.44 21.87 -6.26
N PRO A 548 7.11 22.55 -5.31
CA PRO A 548 7.50 23.94 -5.46
C PRO A 548 8.34 24.15 -6.71
N ARG A 549 8.28 25.34 -7.31
CA ARG A 549 9.02 25.66 -8.55
C ARG A 549 10.53 25.41 -8.43
N ARG A 550 11.13 25.63 -7.25
CA ARG A 550 12.55 25.38 -7.00
C ARG A 550 12.88 23.89 -7.20
N LEU A 551 12.16 22.98 -6.53
CA LEU A 551 12.38 21.55 -6.63
C LEU A 551 12.11 21.00 -8.04
N ARG A 552 11.07 21.50 -8.73
CA ARG A 552 10.81 21.13 -10.12
C ARG A 552 11.98 21.47 -11.06
N ARG A 553 12.59 22.66 -10.89
CA ARG A 553 13.75 23.07 -11.69
C ARG A 553 14.99 22.23 -11.39
N ALA A 554 15.20 21.85 -10.13
CA ALA A 554 16.29 20.99 -9.70
C ALA A 554 16.04 19.50 -10.00
N ARG A 555 14.81 19.10 -10.37
CA ARG A 555 14.36 17.72 -10.50
C ARG A 555 14.54 16.91 -9.20
N GLU A 556 14.32 17.56 -8.06
CA GLU A 556 14.40 16.99 -6.71
C GLU A 556 12.99 16.77 -6.13
N PHE A 557 12.94 15.89 -5.11
CA PHE A 557 11.71 15.60 -4.36
C PHE A 557 11.81 16.04 -2.90
#